data_2e3c25ae537f43cadd263432d7d5d9c0
#
_entry.id   2e3c25ae537f43cadd263432d7d5d9c0
#
_cell.length_a   1.000
_cell.length_b   1.000
_cell.length_c   1.000
_cell.angle_alpha   90.00
_cell.angle_beta   90.00
_cell.angle_gamma   90.00
#
_symmetry.space_group_name_H-M   'P 1'
#
loop_
_entity.id
_entity.type
_entity.pdbx_description
1 polymer ?
#
loop_
_entity_poly.entity_id
_entity_poly.type
_entity_poly.pdbx_seq_one_letter_code
_entity_poly.pdbx_strand_id
1 'polypeptide(L)'
;EYVRSLGVTAIWLNPVYVSGWTDGGYDVIDFYRVDPRFGTNTDLVELVDKAHSLGMKVVMDLVAGHSSDQCEWFKQSCEAPDLRYSDYYIWPSFKPEVSEPEMKPGEKFDYAALMNSNAALVRKFVKTDAPRGPYYVKNFFDTQPALNFGFANPDPEHPWEQAVDAPGPMAMRREIKNIMSFWMDKGVDGVRVDMAASLVKNDFDKAATIKLWKE
;
A
#
# COMPACT_ATOMS: atom_id res chain seq x y z
N GLU A 1 -14.88 -27.72 2.92
CA GLU A 1 -14.90 -29.04 3.63
C GLU A 1 -13.55 -29.75 3.50
N TYR A 2 -13.01 -29.93 2.29
CA TYR A 2 -11.71 -30.60 2.10
C TYR A 2 -10.58 -29.97 2.91
N VAL A 3 -10.41 -28.64 2.84
CA VAL A 3 -9.38 -27.90 3.59
C VAL A 3 -9.52 -28.12 5.10
N ARG A 4 -10.76 -28.16 5.62
CA ARG A 4 -11.02 -28.46 7.04
C ARG A 4 -10.62 -29.88 7.41
N SER A 5 -10.85 -30.86 6.52
CA SER A 5 -10.46 -32.26 6.77
C SER A 5 -8.96 -32.48 6.87
N LEU A 6 -8.15 -31.54 6.38
CA LEU A 6 -6.69 -31.51 6.54
C LEU A 6 -6.22 -30.94 7.89
N GLY A 7 -7.16 -30.58 8.79
CA GLY A 7 -6.84 -29.99 10.09
C GLY A 7 -6.62 -28.47 10.07
N VAL A 8 -6.83 -27.80 8.95
CA VAL A 8 -6.68 -26.34 8.82
C VAL A 8 -7.73 -25.62 9.64
N THR A 9 -7.31 -24.60 10.39
CA THR A 9 -8.16 -23.78 11.28
C THR A 9 -8.38 -22.35 10.78
N ALA A 10 -7.61 -21.92 9.79
CA ALA A 10 -7.78 -20.63 9.13
C ALA A 10 -7.40 -20.72 7.65
N ILE A 11 -8.06 -19.95 6.81
CA ILE A 11 -7.70 -19.73 5.41
C ILE A 11 -7.29 -18.29 5.21
N TRP A 12 -6.20 -18.09 4.50
CA TRP A 12 -5.79 -16.80 4.00
C TRP A 12 -6.04 -16.72 2.50
N LEU A 13 -6.78 -15.71 2.07
CA LEU A 13 -7.07 -15.43 0.68
C LEU A 13 -6.06 -14.39 0.17
N ASN A 14 -5.38 -14.68 -0.93
CA ASN A 14 -4.67 -13.66 -1.72
C ASN A 14 -5.65 -12.55 -2.12
N PRO A 15 -5.17 -11.37 -2.59
CA PRO A 15 -6.06 -10.26 -2.92
C PRO A 15 -7.19 -10.69 -3.86
N VAL A 16 -8.43 -10.52 -3.39
CA VAL A 16 -9.65 -10.83 -4.16
C VAL A 16 -10.34 -9.56 -4.67
N TYR A 17 -9.74 -8.42 -4.45
CA TYR A 17 -10.25 -7.10 -4.87
C TYR A 17 -10.29 -6.96 -6.39
N VAL A 18 -11.13 -6.04 -6.89
CA VAL A 18 -11.04 -5.61 -8.29
C VAL A 18 -9.63 -5.12 -8.59
N SER A 19 -9.00 -5.71 -9.58
CA SER A 19 -7.58 -5.51 -9.88
C SER A 19 -7.34 -5.43 -11.40
N GLY A 20 -6.23 -4.80 -11.79
CA GLY A 20 -5.76 -4.78 -13.18
C GLY A 20 -5.09 -6.09 -13.62
N TRP A 21 -4.79 -6.99 -12.67
CA TRP A 21 -4.16 -8.30 -12.89
C TRP A 21 -2.76 -8.23 -13.53
N THR A 22 -2.08 -7.13 -13.33
CA THR A 22 -0.66 -6.99 -13.73
C THR A 22 0.29 -7.57 -12.70
N ASP A 23 -0.23 -7.81 -11.46
CA ASP A 23 0.55 -8.34 -10.32
C ASP A 23 -0.30 -9.33 -9.48
N GLY A 24 -0.97 -10.28 -10.12
CA GLY A 24 -1.67 -11.37 -9.42
C GLY A 24 -2.76 -10.92 -8.43
N GLY A 25 -3.32 -9.72 -8.61
CA GLY A 25 -4.35 -9.13 -7.74
C GLY A 25 -3.82 -8.04 -6.79
N TYR A 26 -2.49 -7.85 -6.69
CA TYR A 26 -1.92 -6.81 -5.82
C TYR A 26 -2.01 -5.40 -6.39
N ASP A 27 -2.30 -5.22 -7.68
CA ASP A 27 -2.58 -3.94 -8.32
C ASP A 27 -4.07 -3.55 -8.18
N VAL A 28 -4.47 -3.22 -6.95
CA VAL A 28 -5.88 -3.03 -6.56
C VAL A 28 -6.47 -1.77 -7.19
N ILE A 29 -7.61 -1.92 -7.88
CA ILE A 29 -8.40 -0.84 -8.48
C ILE A 29 -9.51 -0.37 -7.53
N ASP A 30 -10.19 -1.32 -6.84
CA ASP A 30 -11.28 -1.02 -5.91
C ASP A 30 -11.17 -1.92 -4.68
N PHE A 31 -10.86 -1.33 -3.53
CA PHE A 31 -10.68 -2.01 -2.25
C PHE A 31 -11.98 -2.47 -1.58
N TYR A 32 -13.13 -2.06 -2.10
CA TYR A 32 -14.45 -2.34 -1.51
C TYR A 32 -15.26 -3.37 -2.30
N ARG A 33 -14.68 -3.91 -3.38
CA ARG A 33 -15.36 -4.86 -4.25
C ARG A 33 -14.50 -6.08 -4.54
N VAL A 34 -15.14 -7.24 -4.48
CA VAL A 34 -14.59 -8.50 -4.98
C VAL A 34 -14.52 -8.44 -6.51
N ASP A 35 -13.41 -8.89 -7.07
CA ASP A 35 -13.21 -8.98 -8.52
C ASP A 35 -14.24 -9.97 -9.12
N PRO A 36 -14.92 -9.61 -10.22
CA PRO A 36 -15.91 -10.47 -10.87
C PRO A 36 -15.40 -11.86 -11.27
N ARG A 37 -14.08 -12.06 -11.37
CA ARG A 37 -13.48 -13.39 -11.61
C ARG A 37 -13.67 -14.34 -10.45
N PHE A 38 -13.84 -13.82 -9.23
CA PHE A 38 -14.08 -14.61 -8.02
C PHE A 38 -15.53 -14.56 -7.56
N GLY A 39 -16.34 -13.68 -8.14
CA GLY A 39 -17.74 -13.47 -7.78
C GLY A 39 -18.03 -12.07 -7.29
N THR A 40 -18.86 -11.96 -6.27
CA THR A 40 -19.35 -10.71 -5.69
C THR A 40 -18.97 -10.61 -4.21
N ASN A 41 -19.25 -9.45 -3.60
CA ASN A 41 -19.11 -9.30 -2.15
C ASN A 41 -20.03 -10.29 -1.39
N THR A 42 -21.18 -10.65 -1.95
CA THR A 42 -22.09 -11.63 -1.35
C THR A 42 -21.50 -13.04 -1.37
N ASP A 43 -20.86 -13.44 -2.47
CA ASP A 43 -20.19 -14.75 -2.57
C ASP A 43 -19.04 -14.86 -1.56
N LEU A 44 -18.32 -13.77 -1.29
CA LEU A 44 -17.29 -13.75 -0.24
C LEU A 44 -17.91 -13.93 1.15
N VAL A 45 -19.05 -13.27 1.44
CA VAL A 45 -19.77 -13.44 2.71
C VAL A 45 -20.20 -14.90 2.87
N GLU A 46 -20.77 -15.53 1.83
CA GLU A 46 -21.14 -16.95 1.86
C GLU A 46 -19.95 -17.87 2.15
N LEU A 47 -18.77 -17.56 1.56
CA LEU A 47 -17.54 -18.30 1.85
C LEU A 47 -17.12 -18.15 3.32
N VAL A 48 -17.18 -16.93 3.87
CA VAL A 48 -16.87 -16.64 5.27
C VAL A 48 -17.82 -17.39 6.20
N ASP A 49 -19.12 -17.31 5.98
CA ASP A 49 -20.15 -18.01 6.75
C ASP A 49 -19.93 -19.53 6.72
N LYS A 50 -19.61 -20.07 5.53
CA LYS A 50 -19.31 -21.50 5.39
C LYS A 50 -18.05 -21.89 6.14
N ALA A 51 -16.99 -21.09 6.09
CA ALA A 51 -15.77 -21.33 6.85
C ALA A 51 -16.04 -21.34 8.36
N HIS A 52 -16.80 -20.34 8.85
CA HIS A 52 -17.21 -20.24 10.25
C HIS A 52 -18.05 -21.44 10.71
N SER A 53 -18.99 -21.90 9.88
CA SER A 53 -19.79 -23.09 10.17
C SER A 53 -18.97 -24.37 10.34
N LEU A 54 -17.75 -24.38 9.78
CA LEU A 54 -16.77 -25.48 9.90
C LEU A 54 -15.71 -25.21 10.98
N GLY A 55 -15.85 -24.15 11.76
CA GLY A 55 -14.89 -23.74 12.81
C GLY A 55 -13.56 -23.23 12.27
N MET A 56 -13.54 -22.65 11.05
CA MET A 56 -12.36 -22.04 10.46
C MET A 56 -12.50 -20.51 10.43
N LYS A 57 -11.36 -19.82 10.50
CA LYS A 57 -11.22 -18.38 10.35
C LYS A 57 -10.89 -18.01 8.91
N VAL A 58 -11.24 -16.78 8.50
CA VAL A 58 -10.92 -16.23 7.18
C VAL A 58 -10.09 -14.96 7.34
N VAL A 59 -8.91 -14.95 6.72
CA VAL A 59 -7.98 -13.80 6.67
C VAL A 59 -7.90 -13.32 5.23
N MET A 60 -8.05 -12.02 5.00
CA MET A 60 -7.86 -11.39 3.69
C MET A 60 -6.49 -10.73 3.58
N ASP A 61 -5.97 -10.65 2.36
CA ASP A 61 -4.79 -9.82 2.10
C ASP A 61 -5.18 -8.33 2.10
N LEU A 62 -4.42 -7.51 2.82
CA LEU A 62 -4.56 -6.05 2.83
C LEU A 62 -3.37 -5.42 2.09
N VAL A 63 -3.60 -4.94 0.87
CA VAL A 63 -2.61 -4.24 0.07
C VAL A 63 -2.54 -2.78 0.53
N ALA A 64 -1.87 -2.53 1.66
CA ALA A 64 -1.85 -1.22 2.28
C ALA A 64 -0.84 -0.24 1.66
N GLY A 65 0.15 -0.72 0.91
CA GLY A 65 1.30 0.09 0.47
C GLY A 65 1.07 0.87 -0.82
N HIS A 66 0.11 0.47 -1.65
CA HIS A 66 -0.13 1.04 -2.99
C HIS A 66 -1.53 0.71 -3.50
N SER A 67 -1.92 1.36 -4.59
CA SER A 67 -3.05 0.95 -5.44
C SER A 67 -2.57 0.67 -6.86
N SER A 68 -3.46 0.23 -7.75
CA SER A 68 -3.24 0.33 -9.19
C SER A 68 -3.24 1.79 -9.64
N ASP A 69 -2.51 2.11 -10.71
CA ASP A 69 -2.64 3.38 -11.44
C ASP A 69 -4.03 3.54 -12.10
N GLN A 70 -4.78 2.45 -12.22
CA GLN A 70 -6.16 2.45 -12.70
C GLN A 70 -7.18 2.73 -11.59
N CYS A 71 -6.75 2.81 -10.33
CA CYS A 71 -7.62 3.17 -9.21
C CYS A 71 -8.14 4.60 -9.38
N GLU A 72 -9.44 4.78 -9.09
CA GLU A 72 -10.09 6.09 -9.19
C GLU A 72 -9.41 7.15 -8.32
N TRP A 73 -8.89 6.75 -7.16
CA TRP A 73 -8.14 7.65 -6.29
C TRP A 73 -6.88 8.21 -6.96
N PHE A 74 -6.14 7.35 -7.67
CA PHE A 74 -4.94 7.79 -8.38
C PHE A 74 -5.29 8.66 -9.58
N LYS A 75 -6.30 8.30 -10.38
CA LYS A 75 -6.76 9.11 -11.52
C LYS A 75 -7.13 10.51 -11.09
N GLN A 76 -7.94 10.66 -10.02
CA GLN A 76 -8.27 11.99 -9.49
C GLN A 76 -7.04 12.72 -8.93
N SER A 77 -6.13 12.00 -8.28
CA SER A 77 -4.88 12.58 -7.78
C SER A 77 -3.97 13.12 -8.89
N CYS A 78 -4.05 12.56 -10.11
CA CYS A 78 -3.31 13.05 -11.28
C CYS A 78 -3.80 14.41 -11.79
N GLU A 79 -5.05 14.79 -11.52
CA GLU A 79 -5.67 15.98 -12.12
C GLU A 79 -5.24 17.27 -11.43
N ALA A 80 -5.33 17.33 -10.08
CA ALA A 80 -5.06 18.56 -9.34
C ALA A 80 -4.71 18.31 -7.87
N PRO A 81 -4.05 19.30 -7.18
CA PRO A 81 -3.63 19.15 -5.79
C PRO A 81 -4.76 19.28 -4.76
N ASP A 82 -5.90 19.81 -5.12
CA ASP A 82 -7.00 20.20 -4.22
C ASP A 82 -8.23 19.28 -4.32
N LEU A 83 -8.10 18.15 -5.01
CA LEU A 83 -9.16 17.15 -5.10
C LEU A 83 -9.12 16.18 -3.89
N ARG A 84 -10.21 15.48 -3.67
CA ARG A 84 -10.44 14.59 -2.52
C ARG A 84 -9.29 13.60 -2.25
N TYR A 85 -8.71 13.04 -3.31
CA TYR A 85 -7.70 11.98 -3.20
C TYR A 85 -6.29 12.45 -3.55
N SER A 86 -6.08 13.77 -3.74
CA SER A 86 -4.79 14.31 -4.20
C SER A 86 -3.63 13.95 -3.28
N ASP A 87 -3.85 13.99 -1.97
CA ASP A 87 -2.83 13.71 -0.97
C ASP A 87 -2.80 12.23 -0.53
N TYR A 88 -3.59 11.35 -1.18
CA TYR A 88 -3.49 9.91 -0.99
C TYR A 88 -2.21 9.34 -1.61
N TYR A 89 -1.54 10.12 -2.48
CA TYR A 89 -0.30 9.75 -3.16
C TYR A 89 0.79 10.81 -2.96
N ILE A 90 2.03 10.42 -3.26
CA ILE A 90 3.21 11.27 -3.07
C ILE A 90 3.63 11.80 -4.44
N TRP A 91 3.68 13.13 -4.60
CA TRP A 91 3.96 13.82 -5.84
C TRP A 91 5.21 14.69 -5.76
N PRO A 92 6.41 14.15 -6.03
CA PRO A 92 7.64 14.93 -6.11
C PRO A 92 7.59 15.96 -7.24
N SER A 93 7.92 17.22 -6.92
CA SER A 93 7.97 18.31 -7.91
C SER A 93 9.26 18.34 -8.73
N PHE A 94 10.31 17.69 -8.24
CA PHE A 94 11.57 17.47 -8.93
C PHE A 94 12.21 16.15 -8.46
N LYS A 95 13.20 15.67 -9.22
CA LYS A 95 13.98 14.50 -8.83
C LYS A 95 15.30 14.96 -8.26
N PRO A 96 15.55 14.79 -6.93
CA PRO A 96 16.83 15.15 -6.33
C PRO A 96 17.99 14.38 -6.97
N GLU A 97 19.12 15.05 -7.09
CA GLU A 97 20.37 14.37 -7.41
C GLU A 97 20.82 13.60 -6.17
N VAL A 98 20.98 12.30 -6.31
CA VAL A 98 21.50 11.44 -5.24
C VAL A 98 22.81 10.82 -5.74
N SER A 99 23.89 11.08 -5.01
CA SER A 99 25.13 10.35 -5.22
C SER A 99 24.94 8.90 -4.76
N GLU A 100 25.20 7.96 -5.65
CA GLU A 100 25.32 6.57 -5.24
C GLU A 100 26.52 6.43 -4.29
N PRO A 101 26.41 5.64 -3.20
CA PRO A 101 27.55 5.38 -2.36
C PRO A 101 28.67 4.73 -3.22
N GLU A 102 29.80 5.39 -3.34
CA GLU A 102 30.98 4.82 -4.01
C GLU A 102 31.43 3.59 -3.23
N MET A 103 31.32 2.42 -3.86
CA MET A 103 31.88 1.19 -3.28
C MET A 103 33.38 1.19 -3.44
N LYS A 104 34.10 1.11 -2.33
CA LYS A 104 35.55 0.88 -2.36
C LYS A 104 35.85 -0.58 -2.71
N PRO A 105 36.92 -0.86 -3.45
CA PRO A 105 37.32 -2.21 -3.75
C PRO A 105 37.49 -3.05 -2.47
N GLY A 106 36.73 -4.15 -2.36
CA GLY A 106 36.76 -5.05 -1.20
C GLY A 106 35.70 -4.77 -0.10
N GLU A 107 34.94 -3.69 -0.17
CA GLU A 107 33.80 -3.48 0.72
C GLU A 107 32.63 -4.39 0.32
N LYS A 108 31.98 -4.99 1.34
CA LYS A 108 30.71 -5.69 1.12
C LYS A 108 29.61 -4.65 0.89
N PHE A 109 28.83 -4.86 -0.17
CA PHE A 109 27.67 -4.02 -0.44
C PHE A 109 26.66 -4.08 0.71
N ASP A 110 26.45 -2.95 1.39
CA ASP A 110 25.43 -2.85 2.42
C ASP A 110 24.07 -2.51 1.78
N TYR A 111 23.35 -3.57 1.41
CA TYR A 111 22.03 -3.46 0.83
C TYR A 111 21.03 -2.79 1.80
N ALA A 112 21.19 -3.01 3.11
CA ALA A 112 20.30 -2.42 4.11
C ALA A 112 20.51 -0.90 4.20
N ALA A 113 21.76 -0.43 4.19
CA ALA A 113 22.09 0.99 4.15
C ALA A 113 21.54 1.66 2.87
N LEU A 114 21.70 1.01 1.71
CA LEU A 114 21.12 1.52 0.46
C LEU A 114 19.59 1.61 0.53
N MET A 115 18.91 0.56 0.97
CA MET A 115 17.43 0.52 1.04
C MET A 115 16.85 1.52 2.04
N ASN A 116 17.65 1.93 3.02
CA ASN A 116 17.30 2.94 4.01
C ASN A 116 17.81 4.35 3.65
N SER A 117 18.32 4.57 2.44
CA SER A 117 18.81 5.86 1.99
C SER A 117 17.77 6.65 1.19
N ASN A 118 17.93 7.97 1.10
CA ASN A 118 17.15 8.81 0.19
C ASN A 118 17.29 8.37 -1.28
N ALA A 119 18.43 7.78 -1.66
CA ALA A 119 18.66 7.21 -2.97
C ALA A 119 17.64 6.08 -3.31
N ALA A 120 17.29 5.24 -2.34
CA ALA A 120 16.29 4.20 -2.55
C ALA A 120 14.89 4.79 -2.81
N LEU A 121 14.54 5.88 -2.16
CA LEU A 121 13.27 6.59 -2.40
C LEU A 121 13.26 7.23 -3.79
N VAL A 122 14.33 7.93 -4.18
CA VAL A 122 14.42 8.62 -5.48
C VAL A 122 14.35 7.64 -6.67
N ARG A 123 14.86 6.41 -6.50
CA ARG A 123 14.70 5.33 -7.50
C ARG A 123 13.24 4.90 -7.71
N LYS A 124 12.35 5.22 -6.77
CA LYS A 124 10.92 4.96 -6.86
C LYS A 124 10.13 6.08 -7.53
N PHE A 125 10.79 7.16 -8.01
CA PHE A 125 10.12 8.23 -8.72
C PHE A 125 9.83 7.81 -10.16
N VAL A 126 8.55 7.80 -10.51
CA VAL A 126 8.07 7.51 -11.87
C VAL A 126 7.74 8.83 -12.54
N LYS A 127 8.34 9.08 -13.70
CA LYS A 127 8.05 10.27 -14.49
C LYS A 127 6.67 10.15 -15.15
N THR A 128 5.93 11.25 -15.16
CA THR A 128 4.60 11.33 -15.74
C THR A 128 4.34 12.71 -16.35
N ASP A 129 3.37 12.78 -17.26
CA ASP A 129 2.87 14.03 -17.83
C ASP A 129 1.53 14.44 -17.18
N ALA A 130 1.21 13.91 -16.00
CA ALA A 130 0.00 14.24 -15.27
C ALA A 130 -0.03 15.74 -14.89
N PRO A 131 -1.19 16.41 -14.96
CA PRO A 131 -1.33 17.81 -14.55
C PRO A 131 -0.87 18.09 -13.11
N ARG A 132 -1.00 17.12 -12.24
CA ARG A 132 -0.61 17.18 -10.82
C ARG A 132 0.88 17.44 -10.60
N GLY A 133 1.75 16.86 -11.41
CA GLY A 133 3.20 17.03 -11.27
C GLY A 133 4.02 16.04 -12.10
N PRO A 134 5.35 16.29 -12.21
CA PRO A 134 6.23 15.55 -13.11
C PRO A 134 6.58 14.13 -12.62
N TYR A 135 6.35 13.84 -11.35
CA TYR A 135 6.68 12.54 -10.76
C TYR A 135 5.64 12.12 -9.73
N TYR A 136 5.43 10.79 -9.61
CA TYR A 136 4.83 10.17 -8.44
C TYR A 136 5.77 9.10 -7.87
N VAL A 137 5.54 8.70 -6.63
CA VAL A 137 6.31 7.63 -5.99
C VAL A 137 5.59 6.32 -6.19
N LYS A 138 6.28 5.29 -6.73
CA LYS A 138 5.78 3.92 -6.78
C LYS A 138 6.15 3.14 -5.52
N ASN A 139 5.40 2.08 -5.23
CA ASN A 139 5.78 1.14 -4.18
C ASN A 139 6.63 0.00 -4.74
N PHE A 140 6.12 -0.75 -5.70
CA PHE A 140 6.80 -1.90 -6.31
C PHE A 140 6.95 -1.71 -7.82
N PHE A 141 5.89 -1.89 -8.63
CA PHE A 141 5.91 -1.62 -10.06
C PHE A 141 5.54 -0.16 -10.39
N ASP A 142 5.88 0.31 -11.60
CA ASP A 142 5.52 1.66 -12.06
C ASP A 142 4.00 1.88 -12.05
N THR A 143 3.22 0.83 -12.32
CA THR A 143 1.75 0.84 -12.26
C THR A 143 1.16 0.77 -10.85
N GLN A 144 2.02 0.81 -9.81
CA GLN A 144 1.62 0.71 -8.41
C GLN A 144 2.02 1.96 -7.61
N PRO A 145 1.32 3.09 -7.78
CA PRO A 145 1.58 4.31 -7.05
C PRO A 145 1.43 4.09 -5.54
N ALA A 146 2.44 4.54 -4.79
CA ALA A 146 2.51 4.37 -3.36
C ALA A 146 1.46 5.22 -2.64
N LEU A 147 0.73 4.63 -1.72
CA LEU A 147 -0.17 5.33 -0.82
C LEU A 147 0.64 6.13 0.21
N ASN A 148 0.15 7.34 0.53
CA ASN A 148 0.86 8.32 1.34
C ASN A 148 0.60 8.13 2.83
N PHE A 149 1.49 7.42 3.51
CA PHE A 149 1.51 7.33 4.98
C PHE A 149 2.44 8.35 5.64
N GLY A 150 3.00 9.25 4.84
CA GLY A 150 3.92 10.29 5.30
C GLY A 150 5.37 9.83 5.45
N PHE A 151 6.17 10.76 5.93
CA PHE A 151 7.59 10.61 6.16
C PHE A 151 7.88 10.74 7.65
N ALA A 152 8.68 9.82 8.20
CA ALA A 152 9.11 9.89 9.61
C ALA A 152 10.05 11.06 9.83
N ASN A 153 10.91 11.34 8.85
CA ASN A 153 11.88 12.43 8.85
C ASN A 153 11.76 13.18 7.51
N PRO A 154 10.77 14.08 7.37
CA PRO A 154 10.61 14.86 6.13
C PRO A 154 11.76 15.85 5.95
N ASP A 155 12.23 16.00 4.71
CA ASP A 155 13.23 16.99 4.35
C ASP A 155 12.54 18.34 4.10
N PRO A 156 12.95 19.44 4.77
CA PRO A 156 12.36 20.76 4.57
C PRO A 156 12.50 21.30 3.14
N GLU A 157 13.48 20.83 2.37
CA GLU A 157 13.69 21.20 0.96
C GLU A 157 12.77 20.42 0.01
N HIS A 158 12.05 19.40 0.52
CA HIS A 158 11.16 18.54 -0.24
C HIS A 158 9.69 18.77 0.15
N PRO A 159 8.98 19.75 -0.43
CA PRO A 159 7.62 20.12 0.00
C PRO A 159 6.57 19.00 -0.16
N TRP A 160 6.87 17.95 -0.91
CA TRP A 160 6.02 16.76 -1.04
C TRP A 160 6.18 15.76 0.10
N GLU A 161 7.20 15.90 0.94
CA GLU A 161 7.45 15.04 2.08
C GLU A 161 6.58 15.45 3.26
N GLN A 162 5.33 15.04 3.25
CA GLN A 162 4.39 15.30 4.34
C GLN A 162 4.78 14.49 5.58
N ALA A 163 4.79 15.13 6.76
CA ALA A 163 4.98 14.41 8.02
C ALA A 163 3.86 13.40 8.28
N VAL A 164 4.12 12.37 9.08
CA VAL A 164 3.16 11.30 9.38
C VAL A 164 1.82 11.77 9.96
N ASP A 165 1.80 12.92 10.61
CA ASP A 165 0.62 13.55 11.22
C ASP A 165 0.00 14.64 10.34
N ALA A 166 0.51 14.87 9.14
CA ALA A 166 -0.09 15.78 8.17
C ALA A 166 -1.47 15.29 7.69
N PRO A 167 -2.35 16.18 7.21
CA PRO A 167 -3.71 15.84 6.81
C PRO A 167 -3.81 14.70 5.79
N GLY A 168 -2.97 14.67 4.77
CA GLY A 168 -2.95 13.64 3.73
C GLY A 168 -2.65 12.24 4.29
N PRO A 169 -1.50 12.01 4.96
CA PRO A 169 -1.19 10.75 5.61
C PRO A 169 -2.24 10.32 6.64
N MET A 170 -2.81 11.25 7.40
CA MET A 170 -3.90 10.93 8.33
C MET A 170 -5.18 10.52 7.61
N ALA A 171 -5.49 11.12 6.47
CA ALA A 171 -6.64 10.72 5.65
C ALA A 171 -6.44 9.30 5.09
N MET A 172 -5.24 8.98 4.61
CA MET A 172 -4.92 7.64 4.13
C MET A 172 -5.02 6.59 5.25
N ARG A 173 -4.53 6.87 6.46
CA ARG A 173 -4.69 5.95 7.59
C ARG A 173 -6.15 5.69 7.95
N ARG A 174 -7.00 6.72 7.90
CA ARG A 174 -8.46 6.55 8.09
C ARG A 174 -9.05 5.66 7.00
N GLU A 175 -8.62 5.86 5.76
CA GLU A 175 -9.13 5.06 4.64
C GLU A 175 -8.76 3.57 4.77
N ILE A 176 -7.53 3.26 5.16
CA ILE A 176 -7.13 1.86 5.44
C ILE A 176 -7.97 1.26 6.57
N LYS A 177 -8.24 2.02 7.64
CA LYS A 177 -9.13 1.56 8.73
C LYS A 177 -10.56 1.33 8.22
N ASN A 178 -11.07 2.20 7.33
CA ASN A 178 -12.39 2.01 6.71
C ASN A 178 -12.46 0.73 5.87
N ILE A 179 -11.42 0.46 5.07
CA ILE A 179 -11.32 -0.79 4.29
C ILE A 179 -11.34 -2.02 5.22
N MET A 180 -10.53 -2.00 6.27
CA MET A 180 -10.50 -3.10 7.26
C MET A 180 -11.87 -3.29 7.92
N SER A 181 -12.49 -2.22 8.41
CA SER A 181 -13.81 -2.27 9.03
C SER A 181 -14.87 -2.79 8.07
N PHE A 182 -14.87 -2.33 6.81
CA PHE A 182 -15.81 -2.78 5.79
C PHE A 182 -15.80 -4.30 5.58
N TRP A 183 -14.61 -4.92 5.57
CA TRP A 183 -14.50 -6.38 5.40
C TRP A 183 -14.72 -7.14 6.70
N MET A 184 -14.31 -6.59 7.84
CA MET A 184 -14.61 -7.18 9.16
C MET A 184 -16.13 -7.18 9.46
N ASP A 185 -16.85 -6.11 9.08
CA ASP A 185 -18.30 -6.06 9.18
C ASP A 185 -19.01 -7.13 8.31
N LYS A 186 -18.30 -7.67 7.32
CA LYS A 186 -18.75 -8.80 6.48
C LYS A 186 -18.28 -10.16 6.99
N GLY A 187 -17.72 -10.19 8.21
CA GLY A 187 -17.35 -11.43 8.89
C GLY A 187 -15.88 -11.86 8.70
N VAL A 188 -15.05 -11.13 7.95
CA VAL A 188 -13.63 -11.43 7.84
C VAL A 188 -12.96 -11.31 9.22
N ASP A 189 -12.20 -12.31 9.63
CA ASP A 189 -11.63 -12.42 10.99
C ASP A 189 -10.33 -11.63 11.18
N GLY A 190 -9.67 -11.27 10.09
CA GLY A 190 -8.41 -10.53 10.17
C GLY A 190 -7.80 -10.26 8.80
N VAL A 191 -6.66 -9.58 8.81
CA VAL A 191 -5.93 -9.24 7.59
C VAL A 191 -4.47 -9.68 7.67
N ARG A 192 -3.94 -10.13 6.55
CA ARG A 192 -2.50 -10.22 6.30
C ARG A 192 -2.09 -8.95 5.56
N VAL A 193 -1.18 -8.18 6.12
CA VAL A 193 -0.76 -6.91 5.52
C VAL A 193 0.43 -7.12 4.60
N ASP A 194 0.23 -6.77 3.33
CA ASP A 194 1.32 -6.78 2.37
C ASP A 194 2.27 -5.61 2.60
N MET A 195 3.58 -5.88 2.52
CA MET A 195 4.65 -4.88 2.66
C MET A 195 4.52 -3.96 3.90
N ALA A 196 4.03 -4.49 5.02
CA ALA A 196 3.70 -3.75 6.24
C ALA A 196 4.81 -2.81 6.76
N ALA A 197 6.08 -3.16 6.52
CA ALA A 197 7.24 -2.39 6.99
C ALA A 197 7.63 -1.21 6.08
N SER A 198 6.95 -1.00 4.94
CA SER A 198 7.33 -0.01 3.91
C SER A 198 6.38 1.18 3.80
N LEU A 199 5.38 1.29 4.68
CA LEU A 199 4.31 2.29 4.57
C LEU A 199 4.85 3.70 4.80
N VAL A 200 5.43 3.97 5.96
CA VAL A 200 6.04 5.26 6.27
C VAL A 200 7.40 5.36 5.58
N LYS A 201 7.65 6.50 4.92
CA LYS A 201 8.91 6.77 4.21
C LYS A 201 9.94 7.38 5.16
N ASN A 202 11.24 7.20 4.85
CA ASN A 202 12.36 7.68 5.68
C ASN A 202 12.27 7.26 7.15
N ASP A 203 11.68 6.10 7.42
CA ASP A 203 11.48 5.50 8.74
C ASP A 203 12.51 4.37 8.94
N PHE A 204 13.73 4.76 9.23
CA PHE A 204 14.89 3.85 9.22
C PHE A 204 14.85 2.84 10.37
N ASP A 205 14.41 3.28 11.55
CA ASP A 205 14.27 2.43 12.75
C ASP A 205 12.89 1.77 12.89
N LYS A 206 12.00 2.03 11.93
CA LYS A 206 10.60 1.56 11.88
C LYS A 206 9.72 2.03 13.04
N ALA A 207 10.15 3.04 13.79
CA ALA A 207 9.39 3.53 14.95
C ALA A 207 8.03 4.11 14.54
N ALA A 208 7.97 4.93 13.49
CA ALA A 208 6.74 5.51 12.97
C ALA A 208 5.80 4.44 12.38
N THR A 209 6.34 3.46 11.63
CA THR A 209 5.57 2.33 11.09
C THR A 209 5.01 1.45 12.19
N ILE A 210 5.80 1.14 13.23
CA ILE A 210 5.33 0.38 14.40
C ILE A 210 4.23 1.13 15.15
N LYS A 211 4.38 2.45 15.32
CA LYS A 211 3.35 3.30 15.94
C LYS A 211 2.04 3.27 15.14
N LEU A 212 2.14 3.38 13.80
CA LEU A 212 0.99 3.31 12.89
C LEU A 212 0.20 2.01 13.07
N TRP A 213 0.88 0.86 13.18
CA TRP A 213 0.23 -0.44 13.35
C TRP A 213 -0.31 -0.72 14.75
N LYS A 214 -0.01 0.15 15.72
CA LYS A 214 -0.58 0.08 17.08
C LYS A 214 -1.84 0.93 17.26
N GLU A 215 -2.19 1.77 16.29
CA GLU A 215 -3.42 2.58 16.29
C GLU A 215 -4.66 1.75 15.97
#